data_86d0c4c1f48cc524a585f98c4a107781
#
_entry.id   86d0c4c1f48cc524a585f98c4a107781
#
_cell.length_a   1.000
_cell.length_b   1.000
_cell.length_c   1.000
_cell.angle_alpha   90.00
_cell.angle_beta   90.00
_cell.angle_gamma   90.00
#
_symmetry.space_group_name_H-M   'P 1'
#
loop_
_entity.id
_entity.type
_entity.pdbx_description
1 polymer ?
#
loop_
_entity_poly.entity_id
_entity_poly.type
_entity_poly.pdbx_seq_one_letter_code
_entity_poly.pdbx_strand_id
1 'polypeptide(L)'
;MDFYTLAYVESQAVTGQTWGFIVFVAILLALLVLGVQVLRNGFTNRYRDLLVILSLVVVFFLGLEYQEYNRMKTYAEDSSRMAQFLHSFSTDQSIPSEQLAVNSLKIRNGMILKVSDAYYEVQFNPEFTTYTITRVYTVSPTDRIHDKADVLP
;
A
#
# COMPACT_ATOMS: atom_id res chain seq x y z
N MET A 1 9.08 18.51 6.69
CA MET A 1 8.77 17.07 6.89
C MET A 1 7.47 16.76 6.20
N ASP A 2 7.31 15.57 5.63
CA ASP A 2 6.04 15.16 5.05
C ASP A 2 5.18 14.52 6.13
N PHE A 3 3.92 14.95 6.22
CA PHE A 3 2.93 14.44 7.16
C PHE A 3 1.71 13.93 6.40
N TYR A 4 1.13 12.85 6.88
CA TYR A 4 -0.01 12.16 6.29
C TYR A 4 -1.18 12.19 7.26
N THR A 5 -2.33 12.71 6.81
CA THR A 5 -3.56 12.72 7.60
C THR A 5 -4.13 11.31 7.73
N LEU A 6 -5.02 11.09 8.73
CA LEU A 6 -5.73 9.82 8.87
C LEU A 6 -6.49 9.45 7.59
N ALA A 7 -7.17 10.41 6.96
CA ALA A 7 -7.92 10.21 5.72
C ALA A 7 -7.03 9.75 4.55
N TYR A 8 -5.78 10.25 4.48
CA TYR A 8 -4.78 9.79 3.51
C TYR A 8 -4.35 8.34 3.80
N VAL A 9 -4.04 8.02 5.06
CA VAL A 9 -3.61 6.67 5.48
C VAL A 9 -4.69 5.63 5.17
N GLU A 10 -5.95 5.94 5.43
CA GLU A 10 -7.09 5.06 5.11
C GLU A 10 -7.28 4.87 3.60
N SER A 11 -7.11 5.92 2.81
CA SER A 11 -7.24 5.82 1.35
C SER A 11 -6.20 4.90 0.73
N GLN A 12 -4.98 4.88 1.25
CA GLN A 12 -3.90 4.00 0.80
C GLN A 12 -4.19 2.52 1.08
N ALA A 13 -4.94 2.21 2.14
CA ALA A 13 -5.33 0.83 2.45
C ALA A 13 -6.29 0.23 1.40
N VAL A 14 -7.04 1.07 0.67
CA VAL A 14 -8.13 0.62 -0.24
C VAL A 14 -7.72 0.63 -1.72
N THR A 15 -6.84 1.52 -2.16
CA THR A 15 -6.69 1.86 -3.60
C THR A 15 -5.82 0.87 -4.41
N GLY A 16 -5.05 -0.02 -3.77
CA GLY A 16 -4.02 -0.83 -4.45
C GLY A 16 -4.51 -2.03 -5.28
N GLN A 17 -5.78 -2.45 -5.19
CA GLN A 17 -6.16 -3.81 -5.58
C GLN A 17 -6.83 -4.00 -6.95
N THR A 18 -7.32 -2.95 -7.60
CA THR A 18 -8.23 -3.11 -8.74
C THR A 18 -7.51 -3.30 -10.08
N TRP A 19 -6.43 -2.59 -10.33
CA TRP A 19 -5.73 -2.62 -11.62
C TRP A 19 -4.97 -3.93 -11.88
N GLY A 20 -4.27 -4.46 -10.89
CA GLY A 20 -3.54 -5.74 -11.02
C GLY A 20 -4.47 -6.90 -11.35
N PHE A 21 -5.67 -6.94 -10.73
CA PHE A 21 -6.67 -7.96 -11.01
C PHE A 21 -7.21 -7.90 -12.45
N ILE A 22 -7.45 -6.70 -13.00
CA ILE A 22 -7.92 -6.52 -14.39
C ILE A 22 -6.87 -7.01 -15.38
N VAL A 23 -5.60 -6.66 -15.18
CA VAL A 23 -4.48 -7.10 -16.03
C VAL A 23 -4.32 -8.62 -15.95
N PHE A 24 -4.40 -9.20 -14.77
CA PHE A 24 -4.32 -10.64 -14.57
C PHE A 24 -5.43 -11.38 -15.32
N VAL A 25 -6.68 -10.94 -15.22
CA VAL A 25 -7.82 -11.54 -15.93
C VAL A 25 -7.66 -11.41 -17.44
N ALA A 26 -7.16 -10.27 -17.95
CA ALA A 26 -6.91 -10.06 -19.37
C ALA A 26 -5.85 -11.03 -19.91
N ILE A 27 -4.75 -11.24 -19.19
CA ILE A 27 -3.71 -12.20 -19.56
C ILE A 27 -4.25 -13.64 -19.56
N LEU A 28 -5.05 -14.01 -18.58
CA LEU A 28 -5.65 -15.34 -18.47
C LEU A 28 -6.64 -15.61 -19.62
N LEU A 29 -7.44 -14.64 -20.01
CA LEU A 29 -8.32 -14.69 -21.18
C LEU A 29 -7.53 -14.84 -22.49
N ALA A 30 -6.46 -14.07 -22.66
CA ALA A 30 -5.59 -14.18 -23.84
C ALA A 30 -4.97 -15.59 -23.97
N LEU A 31 -4.52 -16.17 -22.87
CA LEU A 31 -4.01 -17.53 -22.83
C LEU A 31 -5.07 -18.57 -23.20
N LEU A 32 -6.30 -18.42 -22.70
CA LEU A 32 -7.42 -19.30 -23.01
C LEU A 32 -7.72 -19.29 -24.50
N VAL A 33 -7.80 -18.10 -25.10
CA VAL A 33 -8.06 -17.94 -26.54
C VAL A 33 -6.97 -18.57 -27.39
N LEU A 34 -5.70 -18.36 -27.03
CA LEU A 34 -4.56 -18.94 -27.74
C LEU A 34 -4.53 -20.47 -27.58
N GLY A 35 -4.80 -20.98 -26.38
CA GLY A 35 -4.90 -22.43 -26.13
C GLY A 35 -5.97 -23.11 -26.96
N VAL A 36 -7.15 -22.51 -27.06
CA VAL A 36 -8.26 -23.02 -27.89
C VAL A 36 -7.92 -22.98 -29.38
N GLN A 37 -7.24 -21.92 -29.86
CA GLN A 37 -6.82 -21.83 -31.26
C GLN A 37 -5.80 -22.92 -31.62
N VAL A 38 -4.84 -23.23 -30.73
CA VAL A 38 -3.85 -24.29 -30.95
C VAL A 38 -4.50 -25.66 -30.97
N LEU A 39 -5.44 -25.92 -30.06
CA LEU A 39 -6.19 -27.19 -30.03
C LEU A 39 -7.06 -27.39 -31.29
N ARG A 40 -7.59 -26.30 -31.82
CA ARG A 40 -8.50 -26.35 -32.99
C ARG A 40 -7.77 -26.45 -34.33
N ASN A 41 -6.57 -25.93 -34.46
CA ASN A 41 -5.82 -25.85 -35.72
C ASN A 41 -4.71 -26.93 -35.86
N GLY A 42 -4.60 -27.84 -34.91
CA GLY A 42 -3.58 -28.90 -34.87
C GLY A 42 -2.15 -28.41 -34.57
N PHE A 43 -1.36 -29.28 -33.99
CA PHE A 43 0.04 -29.02 -33.62
C PHE A 43 0.95 -28.97 -34.86
N THR A 44 1.07 -27.82 -35.49
CA THR A 44 2.18 -27.55 -36.43
C THR A 44 3.40 -27.08 -35.66
N ASN A 45 4.61 -27.56 -36.04
CA ASN A 45 5.88 -27.23 -35.34
C ASN A 45 6.12 -25.74 -35.09
N ARG A 46 5.60 -24.86 -35.92
CA ARG A 46 5.71 -23.42 -35.77
C ARG A 46 4.95 -22.85 -34.54
N TYR A 47 3.82 -23.44 -34.20
CA TYR A 47 2.99 -22.98 -33.06
C TYR A 47 3.51 -23.51 -31.73
N ARG A 48 4.25 -24.61 -31.72
CA ARG A 48 4.85 -25.17 -30.52
C ARG A 48 5.90 -24.24 -29.90
N ASP A 49 6.78 -23.68 -30.73
CA ASP A 49 7.84 -22.80 -30.29
C ASP A 49 7.25 -21.45 -29.80
N LEU A 50 6.23 -20.94 -30.50
CA LEU A 50 5.51 -19.74 -30.06
C LEU A 50 4.79 -19.96 -28.72
N LEU A 51 4.22 -21.14 -28.48
CA LEU A 51 3.56 -21.50 -27.23
C LEU A 51 4.55 -21.55 -26.06
N VAL A 52 5.75 -22.10 -26.28
CA VAL A 52 6.80 -22.15 -25.26
C VAL A 52 7.28 -20.74 -24.90
N ILE A 53 7.53 -19.88 -25.89
CA ILE A 53 7.94 -18.49 -25.67
C ILE A 53 6.83 -17.73 -24.92
N LEU A 54 5.59 -17.87 -25.35
CA LEU A 54 4.45 -17.21 -24.72
C LEU A 54 4.26 -17.69 -23.27
N SER A 55 4.40 -19.00 -23.00
CA SER A 55 4.34 -19.55 -21.65
C SER A 55 5.43 -18.99 -20.74
N LEU A 56 6.67 -18.86 -21.25
CA LEU A 56 7.77 -18.24 -20.52
C LEU A 56 7.51 -16.77 -20.20
N VAL A 57 6.99 -16.01 -21.16
CA VAL A 57 6.62 -14.60 -20.95
C VAL A 57 5.55 -14.49 -19.88
N VAL A 58 4.55 -15.35 -19.89
CA VAL A 58 3.48 -15.36 -18.87
C VAL A 58 4.01 -15.70 -17.49
N VAL A 59 4.87 -16.73 -17.37
CA VAL A 59 5.49 -17.09 -16.07
C VAL A 59 6.34 -15.93 -15.57
N PHE A 60 7.04 -15.23 -16.43
CA PHE A 60 7.82 -14.05 -16.08
C PHE A 60 6.93 -12.91 -15.55
N PHE A 61 5.83 -12.59 -16.24
CA PHE A 61 4.88 -11.56 -15.79
C PHE A 61 4.18 -11.96 -14.49
N LEU A 62 3.80 -13.23 -14.32
CA LEU A 62 3.25 -13.71 -13.05
C LEU A 62 4.24 -13.58 -11.90
N GLY A 63 5.53 -13.76 -12.15
CA GLY A 63 6.58 -13.54 -11.16
C GLY A 63 6.71 -12.06 -10.74
N LEU A 64 6.60 -11.14 -11.69
CA LEU A 64 6.61 -9.69 -11.41
C LEU A 64 5.37 -9.26 -10.63
N GLU A 65 4.17 -9.70 -11.05
CA GLU A 65 2.91 -9.41 -10.37
C GLU A 65 2.89 -9.97 -8.95
N TYR A 66 3.48 -11.14 -8.71
CA TYR A 66 3.57 -11.73 -7.39
C TYR A 66 4.42 -10.87 -6.42
N GLN A 67 5.50 -10.28 -6.89
CA GLN A 67 6.31 -9.35 -6.10
C GLN A 67 5.54 -8.07 -5.76
N GLU A 68 4.83 -7.50 -6.72
CA GLU A 68 4.03 -6.29 -6.52
C GLU A 68 2.87 -6.56 -5.56
N TYR A 69 2.18 -7.69 -5.71
CA TYR A 69 1.11 -8.12 -4.81
C TYR A 69 1.57 -8.23 -3.35
N ASN A 70 2.73 -8.85 -3.10
CA ASN A 70 3.28 -8.95 -1.75
C ASN A 70 3.66 -7.57 -1.18
N ARG A 71 4.20 -6.68 -1.99
CA ARG A 71 4.46 -5.29 -1.58
C ARG A 71 3.18 -4.56 -1.19
N MET A 72 2.16 -4.59 -2.05
CA MET A 72 0.88 -3.93 -1.80
C MET A 72 0.19 -4.47 -0.55
N LYS A 73 0.21 -5.77 -0.33
CA LYS A 73 -0.31 -6.39 0.89
C LYS A 73 0.37 -5.86 2.14
N THR A 74 1.70 -5.76 2.14
CA THR A 74 2.46 -5.22 3.26
C THR A 74 2.13 -3.75 3.50
N TYR A 75 2.02 -2.92 2.45
CA TYR A 75 1.63 -1.51 2.60
C TYR A 75 0.20 -1.36 3.14
N ALA A 76 -0.74 -2.16 2.68
CA ALA A 76 -2.12 -2.13 3.16
C ALA A 76 -2.22 -2.56 4.65
N GLU A 77 -1.48 -3.57 5.06
CA GLU A 77 -1.41 -4.01 6.46
C GLU A 77 -0.77 -2.94 7.35
N ASP A 78 0.33 -2.32 6.90
CA ASP A 78 1.01 -1.25 7.63
C ASP A 78 0.10 -0.01 7.79
N SER A 79 -0.58 0.40 6.71
CA SER A 79 -1.52 1.52 6.73
C SER A 79 -2.74 1.23 7.62
N SER A 80 -3.28 0.01 7.60
CA SER A 80 -4.39 -0.38 8.46
C SER A 80 -4.00 -0.34 9.95
N ARG A 81 -2.81 -0.80 10.30
CA ARG A 81 -2.29 -0.71 11.68
C ARG A 81 -2.08 0.75 12.10
N MET A 82 -1.57 1.59 11.20
CA MET A 82 -1.41 3.02 11.46
C MET A 82 -2.76 3.71 11.67
N ALA A 83 -3.77 3.40 10.86
CA ALA A 83 -5.12 3.92 11.03
C ALA A 83 -5.70 3.51 12.40
N GLN A 84 -5.56 2.25 12.79
CA GLN A 84 -5.99 1.77 14.12
C GLN A 84 -5.30 2.52 15.25
N PHE A 85 -3.99 2.73 15.16
CA PHE A 85 -3.24 3.52 16.14
C PHE A 85 -3.79 4.94 16.26
N LEU A 86 -3.99 5.63 15.13
CA LEU A 86 -4.51 7.00 15.11
C LEU A 86 -5.94 7.08 15.65
N HIS A 87 -6.80 6.10 15.37
CA HIS A 87 -8.14 6.02 15.94
C HIS A 87 -8.10 5.81 17.46
N SER A 88 -7.27 4.89 17.95
CA SER A 88 -7.11 4.65 19.39
C SER A 88 -6.60 5.92 20.06
N PHE A 89 -5.59 6.57 19.49
CA PHE A 89 -5.04 7.81 20.02
C PHE A 89 -6.08 8.94 20.05
N SER A 90 -6.84 9.12 18.98
CA SER A 90 -7.94 10.09 18.87
C SER A 90 -8.97 9.90 19.99
N THR A 91 -9.36 8.64 20.21
CA THR A 91 -10.35 8.28 21.25
C THR A 91 -9.79 8.49 22.65
N ASP A 92 -8.59 8.01 22.93
CA ASP A 92 -7.97 8.07 24.27
C ASP A 92 -7.68 9.51 24.70
N GLN A 93 -7.27 10.36 23.77
CA GLN A 93 -6.96 11.77 24.05
C GLN A 93 -8.12 12.73 23.79
N SER A 94 -9.26 12.22 23.27
CA SER A 94 -10.44 13.03 22.88
C SER A 94 -10.09 14.14 21.88
N ILE A 95 -9.16 13.85 20.94
CA ILE A 95 -8.69 14.77 19.90
C ILE A 95 -9.35 14.39 18.58
N PRO A 96 -9.94 15.32 17.82
CA PRO A 96 -10.47 15.02 16.49
C PRO A 96 -9.41 14.44 15.56
N SER A 97 -9.76 13.37 14.87
CA SER A 97 -8.84 12.67 13.94
C SER A 97 -8.29 13.55 12.82
N GLU A 98 -9.02 14.60 12.45
CA GLU A 98 -8.62 15.61 11.45
C GLU A 98 -7.42 16.45 11.87
N GLN A 99 -7.16 16.53 13.18
CA GLN A 99 -6.03 17.28 13.75
C GLN A 99 -4.79 16.39 13.93
N LEU A 100 -4.86 15.13 13.52
CA LEU A 100 -3.78 14.17 13.64
C LEU A 100 -3.11 13.96 12.29
N ALA A 101 -1.79 14.04 12.28
CA ALA A 101 -0.98 13.67 11.12
C ALA A 101 0.31 12.99 11.56
N VAL A 102 0.79 12.05 10.77
CA VAL A 102 2.01 11.28 11.06
C VAL A 102 3.03 11.41 9.94
N ASN A 103 4.30 11.36 10.29
CA ASN A 103 5.39 11.43 9.30
C ASN A 103 5.74 10.09 8.67
N SER A 104 4.94 9.05 8.90
CA SER A 104 5.18 7.71 8.37
C SER A 104 3.86 6.99 8.17
N LEU A 105 3.74 6.23 7.07
CA LEU A 105 2.60 5.33 6.83
C LEU A 105 2.74 3.98 7.56
N LYS A 106 3.93 3.72 8.13
CA LYS A 106 4.22 2.50 8.88
C LYS A 106 4.46 2.83 10.34
N ILE A 107 3.94 1.99 11.23
CA ILE A 107 4.27 2.05 12.66
C ILE A 107 5.76 1.75 12.83
N ARG A 108 6.48 2.70 13.43
CA ARG A 108 7.90 2.56 13.76
C ARG A 108 8.26 3.42 14.98
N ASN A 109 9.28 3.01 15.70
CA ASN A 109 9.82 3.80 16.79
C ASN A 109 10.45 5.09 16.26
N GLY A 110 10.25 6.18 16.99
CA GLY A 110 10.73 7.51 16.60
C GLY A 110 9.90 8.18 15.51
N MET A 111 8.71 7.68 15.18
CA MET A 111 7.80 8.41 14.29
C MET A 111 7.27 9.66 14.99
N ILE A 112 7.01 10.70 14.21
CA ILE A 112 6.48 11.95 14.71
C ILE A 112 4.97 12.01 14.44
N LEU A 113 4.22 12.18 15.52
CA LEU A 113 2.80 12.48 15.50
C LEU A 113 2.64 13.99 15.66
N LYS A 114 1.98 14.61 14.71
CA LYS A 114 1.56 16.02 14.78
C LYS A 114 0.12 16.07 15.30
N VAL A 115 -0.09 16.84 16.34
CA VAL A 115 -1.40 17.11 16.94
C VAL A 115 -1.61 18.61 16.89
N SER A 116 -2.43 19.08 15.98
CA SER A 116 -2.59 20.51 15.67
C SER A 116 -1.23 21.17 15.38
N ASP A 117 -0.70 21.98 16.30
CA ASP A 117 0.60 22.67 16.17
C ASP A 117 1.71 22.04 17.03
N ALA A 118 1.43 20.96 17.73
CA ALA A 118 2.41 20.28 18.59
C ALA A 118 2.91 18.98 17.95
N TYR A 119 4.18 18.67 18.19
CA TYR A 119 4.82 17.47 17.67
C TYR A 119 5.18 16.55 18.82
N TYR A 120 4.94 15.25 18.62
CA TYR A 120 5.22 14.21 19.60
C TYR A 120 5.96 13.06 18.93
N GLU A 121 7.04 12.64 19.53
CA GLU A 121 7.72 11.41 19.17
C GLU A 121 7.02 10.22 19.83
N VAL A 122 6.71 9.20 19.02
CA VAL A 122 6.06 7.97 19.47
C VAL A 122 7.07 6.85 19.52
N GLN A 123 7.15 6.20 20.68
CA GLN A 123 7.97 5.03 20.92
C GLN A 123 7.09 3.86 21.33
N PHE A 124 7.16 2.75 20.63
CA PHE A 124 6.42 1.52 20.92
C PHE A 124 7.28 0.52 21.69
N ASN A 125 6.64 -0.33 22.48
CA ASN A 125 7.29 -1.52 23.02
C ASN A 125 7.58 -2.52 21.87
N PRO A 126 8.46 -3.54 22.07
CA PRO A 126 8.82 -4.51 21.05
C PRO A 126 7.64 -5.27 20.45
N GLU A 127 6.54 -5.41 21.17
CA GLU A 127 5.33 -6.12 20.77
C GLU A 127 4.30 -5.20 20.10
N PHE A 128 4.56 -3.88 20.00
CA PHE A 128 3.64 -2.86 19.49
C PHE A 128 2.26 -2.84 20.16
N THR A 129 2.20 -3.23 21.43
CA THR A 129 0.96 -3.25 22.24
C THR A 129 0.77 -2.00 23.08
N THR A 130 1.86 -1.33 23.43
CA THR A 130 1.85 -0.08 24.20
C THR A 130 2.79 0.94 23.58
N TYR A 131 2.52 2.21 23.83
CA TYR A 131 3.34 3.31 23.32
C TYR A 131 3.56 4.38 24.38
N THR A 132 4.67 5.10 24.22
CA THR A 132 5.00 6.30 24.99
C THR A 132 5.11 7.47 24.03
N ILE A 133 4.62 8.64 24.43
CA ILE A 133 4.72 9.86 23.66
C ILE A 133 5.57 10.88 24.37
N THR A 134 6.48 11.52 23.64
CA THR A 134 7.36 12.58 24.17
C THR A 134 7.19 13.82 23.30
N ARG A 135 6.89 14.97 23.90
CA ARG A 135 6.79 16.22 23.14
C ARG A 135 8.15 16.60 22.59
N VAL A 136 8.19 16.92 21.28
CA VAL A 136 9.39 17.35 20.59
C VAL A 136 9.16 18.69 19.90
N TYR A 137 10.24 19.42 19.65
CA TYR A 137 10.20 20.71 18.99
C TYR A 137 10.96 20.63 17.68
N THR A 138 10.34 21.10 16.59
CA THR A 138 11.00 21.11 15.27
C THR A 138 11.86 22.38 15.12
N VAL A 139 13.04 22.19 14.54
CA VAL A 139 13.96 23.30 14.22
C VAL A 139 13.54 23.99 12.91
N SER A 140 12.81 23.29 12.03
CA SER A 140 12.39 23.80 10.73
C SER A 140 10.88 23.57 10.53
N PRO A 141 10.07 24.64 10.43
CA PRO A 141 8.61 24.54 10.39
C PRO A 141 8.04 24.24 8.98
N THR A 142 8.85 23.78 8.02
CA THR A 142 8.37 23.50 6.67
C THR A 142 7.74 22.12 6.60
N ASP A 143 6.47 22.03 6.97
CA ASP A 143 5.67 20.82 6.89
C ASP A 143 4.88 20.77 5.58
N ARG A 144 4.92 19.63 4.90
CA ARG A 144 3.99 19.28 3.83
C ARG A 144 2.98 18.30 4.40
N ILE A 145 1.71 18.67 4.36
CA ILE A 145 0.61 17.81 4.83
C ILE A 145 -0.05 17.20 3.59
N HIS A 146 -0.04 15.88 3.52
CA HIS A 146 -0.73 15.11 2.48
C HIS A 146 -2.10 14.70 3.00
N ASP A 147 -3.15 15.09 2.26
CA ASP A 147 -4.53 14.76 2.58
C ASP A 147 -5.11 13.84 1.47
N LYS A 148 -6.29 13.27 1.74
CA LYS A 148 -7.03 12.42 0.80
C LYS A 148 -7.24 13.05 -0.57
N ALA A 149 -7.34 14.38 -0.64
CA ALA A 149 -7.45 15.12 -1.90
C ALA A 149 -6.25 14.93 -2.84
N ASP A 150 -5.07 14.59 -2.30
CA ASP A 150 -3.84 14.38 -3.09
C ASP A 150 -3.79 13.01 -3.78
N VAL A 151 -4.73 12.11 -3.47
CA VAL A 151 -4.79 10.73 -4.01
C VAL A 151 -5.78 10.60 -5.16
N LEU A 152 -6.67 11.56 -5.33
CA LEU A 152 -7.65 11.55 -6.43
C LEU A 152 -7.02 12.16 -7.70
N PRO A 153 -6.97 11.40 -8.82
CA PRO A 153 -6.53 11.92 -10.10
C PRO A 153 -7.50 12.95 -10.67
#